data_b23f8f255b035e039913a23392b9a5e1
#
_entry.id   b23f8f255b035e039913a23392b9a5e1
#
_cell.length_a   1.000
_cell.length_b   1.000
_cell.length_c   1.000
_cell.angle_alpha   90.00
_cell.angle_beta   90.00
_cell.angle_gamma   90.00
#
_symmetry.space_group_name_H-M   'P 1'
#
loop_
_entity.id
_entity.type
_entity.pdbx_description
1 polymer ?
#
loop_
_entity_poly.entity_id
_entity_poly.type
_entity_poly.pdbx_seq_one_letter_code
_entity_poly.pdbx_strand_id
1 'polypeptide(L)'
;DVKKNHWAVEYIKIAVEQGWMTGYSDGTFRPSNTIRYEEAATAVLKLLGYDPSTFAGNFPSAQISKFESLSLADGTSLKKGTTLTRNDCVNIFYNLMNADDVNGAKYATKLGYTVTSTGEISYSSLVSNDLKGPYVYESGDLFANIPFSSADAAIYRNGVSTTLASAQIYDVYYYNTALKTVWLYANSVTGTFTAAQPSTSAPTSATVAGNTYTLESAAAYKLSDLGTYTIGDKVTLLLGKDGTAVDVISTSRFSGSFTGVITKIGTD
;
A
#
# COMPACT_ATOMS: atom_id res chain seq x y z
N ASP A 1 -4.10 10.90 34.98
CA ASP A 1 -5.07 11.79 34.29
C ASP A 1 -5.53 11.24 32.93
N VAL A 2 -4.87 10.20 32.39
CA VAL A 2 -5.30 9.51 31.18
C VAL A 2 -6.28 8.40 31.56
N LYS A 3 -7.56 8.57 31.25
CA LYS A 3 -8.59 7.57 31.56
C LYS A 3 -8.47 6.36 30.64
N LYS A 4 -8.84 5.15 31.10
CA LYS A 4 -8.78 3.90 30.32
C LYS A 4 -9.58 3.95 29.02
N ASN A 5 -10.64 4.76 28.95
CA ASN A 5 -11.45 4.95 27.75
C ASN A 5 -11.06 6.18 26.92
N HIS A 6 -9.93 6.82 27.19
CA HIS A 6 -9.45 7.92 26.38
C HIS A 6 -8.97 7.39 25.03
N TRP A 7 -9.36 8.02 23.92
CA TRP A 7 -9.05 7.55 22.57
C TRP A 7 -7.55 7.37 22.29
N ALA A 8 -6.70 8.16 22.95
CA ALA A 8 -5.26 8.11 22.75
C ALA A 8 -4.52 7.24 23.79
N VAL A 9 -5.22 6.49 24.66
CA VAL A 9 -4.58 5.77 25.79
C VAL A 9 -3.52 4.79 25.30
N GLU A 10 -3.78 4.01 24.25
CA GLU A 10 -2.83 3.03 23.74
C GLU A 10 -1.62 3.70 23.06
N TYR A 11 -1.82 4.81 22.35
CA TYR A 11 -0.73 5.57 21.74
C TYR A 11 0.18 6.20 22.81
N ILE A 12 -0.41 6.77 23.86
CA ILE A 12 0.33 7.34 24.99
C ILE A 12 1.14 6.26 25.70
N LYS A 13 0.54 5.10 25.95
CA LYS A 13 1.20 3.96 26.56
C LYS A 13 2.44 3.55 25.77
N ILE A 14 2.30 3.35 24.47
CA ILE A 14 3.43 3.00 23.59
C ILE A 14 4.50 4.10 23.61
N ALA A 15 4.13 5.38 23.49
CA ALA A 15 5.07 6.49 23.47
C ALA A 15 5.87 6.59 24.79
N VAL A 16 5.23 6.30 25.92
CA VAL A 16 5.88 6.29 27.25
C VAL A 16 6.74 5.05 27.44
N GLU A 17 6.26 3.86 27.07
CA GLU A 17 7.01 2.60 27.14
C GLU A 17 8.27 2.62 26.27
N GLN A 18 8.20 3.26 25.10
CA GLN A 18 9.33 3.44 24.19
C GLN A 18 10.25 4.62 24.60
N GLY A 19 9.89 5.37 25.65
CA GLY A 19 10.66 6.50 26.11
C GLY A 19 10.64 7.74 25.20
N TRP A 20 9.79 7.76 24.16
CA TRP A 20 9.69 8.90 23.24
C TRP A 20 9.07 10.12 23.91
N MET A 21 8.10 9.89 24.78
CA MET A 21 7.46 10.92 25.58
C MET A 21 7.51 10.54 27.06
N THR A 22 7.61 11.54 27.90
CA THR A 22 7.48 11.40 29.36
C THR A 22 6.35 12.32 29.81
N GLY A 23 5.61 11.93 30.82
CA GLY A 23 4.67 12.82 31.46
C GLY A 23 5.37 13.98 32.20
N TYR A 24 4.60 14.76 32.93
CA TYR A 24 5.10 15.83 33.79
C TYR A 24 5.63 15.26 35.09
N SER A 25 6.46 16.06 35.79
CA SER A 25 7.07 15.67 37.06
C SER A 25 6.07 15.41 38.21
N ASP A 26 4.83 15.86 38.05
CA ASP A 26 3.73 15.60 38.96
C ASP A 26 2.99 14.26 38.69
N GLY A 27 3.50 13.45 37.76
CA GLY A 27 2.93 12.17 37.37
C GLY A 27 1.73 12.26 36.41
N THR A 28 1.43 13.43 35.88
CA THR A 28 0.36 13.62 34.87
C THR A 28 0.92 13.56 33.45
N PHE A 29 0.08 13.24 32.45
CA PHE A 29 0.41 13.28 31.03
C PHE A 29 -0.26 14.46 30.29
N ARG A 30 -1.44 14.86 30.73
CA ARG A 30 -2.24 15.98 30.22
C ARG A 30 -2.54 15.87 28.72
N PRO A 31 -3.23 14.81 28.29
CA PRO A 31 -3.40 14.47 26.87
C PRO A 31 -4.20 15.51 26.05
N SER A 32 -4.91 16.40 26.72
CA SER A 32 -5.67 17.49 26.07
C SER A 32 -4.89 18.79 25.95
N ASN A 33 -3.68 18.85 26.48
CA ASN A 33 -2.85 20.04 26.32
C ASN A 33 -2.28 20.12 24.90
N THR A 34 -2.05 21.34 24.44
CA THR A 34 -1.33 21.57 23.19
C THR A 34 0.15 21.25 23.38
N ILE A 35 0.78 20.69 22.33
CA ILE A 35 2.22 20.40 22.31
C ILE A 35 3.00 21.62 21.80
N ARG A 36 4.10 21.94 22.42
CA ARG A 36 5.02 22.99 22.00
C ARG A 36 6.11 22.44 21.08
N TYR A 37 6.73 23.32 20.30
CA TYR A 37 7.78 22.97 19.35
C TYR A 37 8.93 22.20 20.01
N GLU A 38 9.45 22.68 21.12
CA GLU A 38 10.55 22.04 21.86
C GLU A 38 10.18 20.65 22.42
N GLU A 39 8.92 20.44 22.77
CA GLU A 39 8.43 19.14 23.25
C GLU A 39 8.33 18.14 22.10
N ALA A 40 7.76 18.58 20.97
CA ALA A 40 7.68 17.77 19.76
C ALA A 40 9.08 17.44 19.21
N ALA A 41 9.98 18.43 19.15
CA ALA A 41 11.35 18.22 18.71
C ALA A 41 12.06 17.17 19.57
N THR A 42 11.89 17.22 20.90
CA THR A 42 12.47 16.24 21.81
C THR A 42 11.93 14.84 21.57
N ALA A 43 10.61 14.70 21.40
CA ALA A 43 9.98 13.41 21.16
C ALA A 43 10.44 12.79 19.83
N VAL A 44 10.49 13.58 18.76
CA VAL A 44 10.92 13.11 17.43
C VAL A 44 12.40 12.74 17.41
N LEU A 45 13.26 13.49 18.10
CA LEU A 45 14.68 13.14 18.22
C LEU A 45 14.88 11.81 18.96
N LYS A 46 14.14 11.58 20.04
CA LYS A 46 14.13 10.28 20.73
C LYS A 46 13.63 9.14 19.84
N LEU A 47 12.58 9.38 19.04
CA LEU A 47 12.07 8.43 18.07
C LEU A 47 13.12 8.03 17.02
N LEU A 48 13.97 8.98 16.61
CA LEU A 48 15.13 8.75 15.74
C LEU A 48 16.32 8.09 16.45
N GLY A 49 16.22 7.83 17.76
CA GLY A 49 17.25 7.18 18.56
C GLY A 49 18.32 8.13 19.10
N TYR A 50 18.15 9.45 18.95
CA TYR A 50 19.07 10.40 19.56
C TYR A 50 18.77 10.54 21.07
N ASP A 51 19.83 10.60 21.87
CA ASP A 51 19.71 10.91 23.30
C ASP A 51 19.87 12.42 23.52
N PRO A 52 18.78 13.16 23.84
CA PRO A 52 18.85 14.61 24.06
C PRO A 52 19.75 15.02 25.22
N SER A 53 20.10 14.13 26.14
CA SER A 53 21.02 14.42 27.25
C SER A 53 22.47 14.60 26.81
N THR A 54 22.81 14.09 25.60
CA THR A 54 24.17 14.17 25.04
C THR A 54 24.42 15.44 24.22
N PHE A 55 23.39 16.25 23.98
CA PHE A 55 23.52 17.43 23.14
C PHE A 55 24.28 18.55 23.87
N ALA A 56 25.20 19.19 23.14
CA ALA A 56 25.89 20.36 23.64
C ALA A 56 24.91 21.54 23.77
N GLY A 57 24.80 22.10 24.97
CA GLY A 57 23.94 23.25 25.27
C GLY A 57 22.75 22.90 26.19
N ASN A 58 21.95 23.91 26.45
CA ASN A 58 20.82 23.79 27.37
C ASN A 58 19.50 23.55 26.66
N PHE A 59 18.60 22.82 27.32
CA PHE A 59 17.19 22.71 26.87
C PHE A 59 16.53 24.12 26.89
N PRO A 60 15.73 24.43 25.89
CA PRO A 60 15.38 23.63 24.70
C PRO A 60 16.24 23.93 23.46
N SER A 61 17.20 24.84 23.56
CA SER A 61 17.96 25.31 22.39
C SER A 61 18.77 24.20 21.72
N ALA A 62 19.37 23.31 22.53
CA ALA A 62 20.13 22.18 22.00
C ALA A 62 19.27 21.22 21.17
N GLN A 63 18.05 20.89 21.66
CA GLN A 63 17.10 20.02 20.96
C GLN A 63 16.61 20.68 19.68
N ILE A 64 16.24 21.95 19.72
CA ILE A 64 15.80 22.73 18.55
C ILE A 64 16.90 22.76 17.49
N SER A 65 18.14 23.10 17.88
CA SER A 65 19.27 23.13 16.97
C SER A 65 19.55 21.77 16.29
N LYS A 66 19.49 20.67 17.07
CA LYS A 66 19.62 19.32 16.52
C LYS A 66 18.48 18.98 15.58
N PHE A 67 17.25 19.30 15.91
CA PHE A 67 16.05 19.06 15.11
C PHE A 67 16.13 19.80 13.76
N GLU A 68 16.53 21.06 13.78
CA GLU A 68 16.75 21.88 12.58
C GLU A 68 17.91 21.36 11.73
N SER A 69 19.00 20.91 12.36
CA SER A 69 20.15 20.33 11.62
C SER A 69 19.84 19.05 10.85
N LEU A 70 18.74 18.38 11.20
CA LEU A 70 18.22 17.20 10.51
C LEU A 70 17.10 17.56 9.49
N SER A 71 16.91 18.85 9.18
CA SER A 71 15.85 19.36 8.30
C SER A 71 14.42 19.01 8.76
N LEU A 72 14.23 18.65 10.02
CA LEU A 72 12.93 18.24 10.55
C LEU A 72 11.94 19.40 10.66
N ALA A 73 12.41 20.65 10.72
CA ALA A 73 11.61 21.86 10.77
C ALA A 73 11.30 22.47 9.38
N ASP A 74 11.83 21.89 8.29
CA ASP A 74 11.66 22.45 6.95
C ASP A 74 10.18 22.58 6.58
N GLY A 75 9.83 23.69 5.93
CA GLY A 75 8.44 24.03 5.58
C GLY A 75 7.58 24.52 6.73
N THR A 76 8.16 24.69 7.94
CA THR A 76 7.48 25.28 9.11
C THR A 76 8.02 26.67 9.43
N SER A 77 7.27 27.44 10.24
CA SER A 77 7.73 28.72 10.81
C SER A 77 7.85 28.65 12.33
N LEU A 78 8.14 27.45 12.86
CA LEU A 78 8.16 27.18 14.27
C LEU A 78 9.34 27.89 14.98
N LYS A 79 9.07 28.38 16.17
CA LYS A 79 10.05 29.00 17.07
C LYS A 79 9.84 28.49 18.49
N LYS A 80 10.87 28.57 19.32
CA LYS A 80 10.76 28.20 20.73
C LYS A 80 9.48 28.77 21.36
N GLY A 81 8.75 27.92 22.06
CA GLY A 81 7.50 28.26 22.72
C GLY A 81 6.26 28.26 21.80
N THR A 82 6.40 28.08 20.48
CA THR A 82 5.27 28.00 19.56
C THR A 82 4.51 26.70 19.77
N THR A 83 3.19 26.77 19.83
CA THR A 83 2.31 25.61 19.80
C THR A 83 2.17 25.10 18.36
N LEU A 84 2.27 23.78 18.16
CA LEU A 84 2.12 23.15 16.86
C LEU A 84 0.68 23.20 16.36
N THR A 85 0.54 23.51 15.09
CA THR A 85 -0.70 23.30 14.33
C THR A 85 -0.68 21.90 13.68
N ARG A 86 -1.84 21.46 13.17
CA ARG A 86 -1.91 20.23 12.36
C ARG A 86 -1.03 20.28 11.11
N ASN A 87 -0.92 21.44 10.48
CA ASN A 87 -0.08 21.64 9.31
C ASN A 87 1.41 21.49 9.65
N ASP A 88 1.85 22.03 10.80
CA ASP A 88 3.22 21.83 11.27
C ASP A 88 3.52 20.35 11.49
N CYS A 89 2.58 19.61 12.06
CA CYS A 89 2.72 18.16 12.25
C CYS A 89 2.87 17.42 10.90
N VAL A 90 2.10 17.79 9.86
CA VAL A 90 2.24 17.21 8.53
C VAL A 90 3.64 17.43 7.96
N ASN A 91 4.15 18.65 8.03
CA ASN A 91 5.50 18.97 7.56
C ASN A 91 6.57 18.20 8.35
N ILE A 92 6.46 18.17 9.67
CA ILE A 92 7.38 17.42 10.54
C ILE A 92 7.35 15.92 10.21
N PHE A 93 6.18 15.32 10.01
CA PHE A 93 6.08 13.89 9.68
C PHE A 93 6.63 13.58 8.29
N TYR A 94 6.40 14.45 7.30
CA TYR A 94 7.02 14.32 5.99
C TYR A 94 8.55 14.38 6.08
N ASN A 95 9.09 15.36 6.80
CA ASN A 95 10.54 15.51 7.01
C ASN A 95 11.11 14.33 7.78
N LEU A 96 10.39 13.83 8.80
CA LEU A 96 10.79 12.65 9.58
C LEU A 96 10.99 11.42 8.70
N MET A 97 10.12 11.20 7.70
CA MET A 97 10.28 10.07 6.77
C MET A 97 11.63 10.12 6.04
N ASN A 98 12.11 11.31 5.74
CA ASN A 98 13.37 11.54 5.02
C ASN A 98 14.59 11.76 5.93
N ALA A 99 14.37 11.89 7.24
CA ALA A 99 15.46 12.11 8.19
C ALA A 99 16.26 10.81 8.44
N ASP A 100 17.55 10.99 8.71
CA ASP A 100 18.40 9.90 9.15
C ASP A 100 18.27 9.69 10.67
N ASP A 101 18.18 8.44 11.07
CA ASP A 101 18.26 8.07 12.49
C ASP A 101 19.69 8.18 13.02
N VAL A 102 19.88 7.88 14.30
CA VAL A 102 21.21 7.95 14.95
C VAL A 102 22.24 7.03 14.27
N ASN A 103 21.83 6.00 13.54
CA ASN A 103 22.69 5.06 12.83
C ASN A 103 22.89 5.45 11.34
N GLY A 104 22.34 6.56 10.89
CA GLY A 104 22.43 7.02 9.50
C GLY A 104 21.47 6.34 8.53
N ALA A 105 20.47 5.61 9.03
CA ALA A 105 19.44 5.01 8.20
C ALA A 105 18.22 5.92 8.10
N LYS A 106 17.61 6.03 6.90
CA LYS A 106 16.36 6.77 6.73
C LYS A 106 15.25 6.18 7.62
N TYR A 107 14.55 7.04 8.38
CA TYR A 107 13.47 6.59 9.27
C TYR A 107 12.38 5.80 8.51
N ALA A 108 12.10 6.18 7.27
CA ALA A 108 11.17 5.46 6.41
C ALA A 108 11.47 3.96 6.29
N THR A 109 12.73 3.54 6.35
CA THR A 109 13.10 2.11 6.26
C THR A 109 12.62 1.30 7.46
N LYS A 110 12.52 1.91 8.63
CA LYS A 110 11.94 1.29 9.83
C LYS A 110 10.44 1.01 9.69
N LEU A 111 9.77 1.75 8.81
CA LEU A 111 8.36 1.60 8.48
C LEU A 111 8.14 0.69 7.27
N GLY A 112 9.19 0.05 6.75
CA GLY A 112 9.12 -0.88 5.63
C GLY A 112 9.19 -0.23 4.24
N TYR A 113 9.49 1.08 4.16
CA TYR A 113 9.69 1.74 2.86
C TYR A 113 11.07 1.44 2.31
N THR A 114 11.17 1.26 0.99
CA THR A 114 12.45 1.15 0.32
C THR A 114 12.99 2.53 -0.04
N VAL A 115 14.30 2.65 0.00
CA VAL A 115 15.01 3.87 -0.40
C VAL A 115 15.73 3.59 -1.71
N THR A 116 15.67 4.51 -2.66
CA THR A 116 16.35 4.41 -3.96
C THR A 116 17.86 4.52 -3.76
N SER A 117 18.65 4.21 -4.80
CA SER A 117 20.10 4.42 -4.79
C SER A 117 20.52 5.89 -4.64
N THR A 118 19.60 6.83 -4.90
CA THR A 118 19.79 8.27 -4.69
C THR A 118 19.42 8.74 -3.29
N GLY A 119 18.97 7.82 -2.40
CA GLY A 119 18.60 8.14 -1.02
C GLY A 119 17.15 8.66 -0.87
N GLU A 120 16.34 8.61 -1.91
CA GLU A 120 14.95 9.04 -1.88
C GLU A 120 13.99 7.89 -1.52
N ILE A 121 12.88 8.21 -0.85
CA ILE A 121 11.86 7.20 -0.55
C ILE A 121 11.20 6.75 -1.85
N SER A 122 11.18 5.44 -2.10
CA SER A 122 10.45 4.86 -3.21
C SER A 122 8.95 4.79 -2.90
N TYR A 123 8.20 5.81 -3.30
CA TYR A 123 6.74 5.81 -3.13
C TYR A 123 6.02 4.72 -3.95
N SER A 124 6.65 4.23 -5.02
CA SER A 124 6.13 3.08 -5.78
C SER A 124 6.16 1.79 -4.95
N SER A 125 7.14 1.62 -4.06
CA SER A 125 7.18 0.47 -3.16
C SER A 125 6.07 0.49 -2.10
N LEU A 126 5.61 1.67 -1.69
CA LEU A 126 4.45 1.85 -0.82
C LEU A 126 3.20 1.19 -1.38
N VAL A 127 2.94 1.49 -2.66
CA VAL A 127 1.78 0.92 -3.36
C VAL A 127 1.94 -0.58 -3.50
N SER A 128 3.15 -1.05 -3.84
CA SER A 128 3.43 -2.47 -4.10
C SER A 128 3.40 -3.33 -2.83
N ASN A 129 3.93 -2.84 -1.72
CA ASN A 129 4.03 -3.64 -0.47
C ASN A 129 2.67 -3.83 0.23
N ASP A 130 1.77 -2.84 0.13
CA ASP A 130 0.44 -2.90 0.74
C ASP A 130 -0.66 -3.23 -0.27
N LEU A 131 -0.31 -3.57 -1.50
CA LEU A 131 -1.27 -3.96 -2.53
C LEU A 131 -1.84 -5.34 -2.22
N LYS A 132 -3.15 -5.42 -2.00
CA LYS A 132 -3.89 -6.66 -1.81
C LYS A 132 -4.51 -7.11 -3.11
N GLY A 133 -4.48 -8.41 -3.40
CA GLY A 133 -4.89 -9.01 -4.65
C GLY A 133 -3.78 -9.82 -5.31
N PRO A 134 -4.00 -10.38 -6.50
CA PRO A 134 -5.21 -10.20 -7.33
C PRO A 134 -6.46 -10.89 -6.80
N TYR A 135 -7.61 -10.29 -7.01
CA TYR A 135 -8.93 -10.88 -6.77
C TYR A 135 -9.78 -10.75 -8.03
N VAL A 136 -10.78 -11.61 -8.18
CA VAL A 136 -11.74 -11.54 -9.28
C VAL A 136 -13.09 -11.06 -8.76
N TYR A 137 -13.69 -10.08 -9.42
CA TYR A 137 -15.05 -9.63 -9.10
C TYR A 137 -16.06 -10.58 -9.76
N GLU A 138 -16.59 -11.53 -9.00
CA GLU A 138 -17.49 -12.55 -9.52
C GLU A 138 -18.96 -12.15 -9.47
N SER A 139 -19.40 -11.53 -8.38
CA SER A 139 -20.81 -11.13 -8.17
C SER A 139 -20.97 -10.30 -6.90
N GLY A 140 -22.13 -9.65 -6.76
CA GLY A 140 -22.53 -8.95 -5.52
C GLY A 140 -21.85 -7.60 -5.33
N ASP A 141 -21.51 -7.28 -4.08
CA ASP A 141 -20.85 -6.03 -3.73
C ASP A 141 -19.33 -6.20 -3.82
N LEU A 142 -18.68 -5.45 -4.70
CA LEU A 142 -17.22 -5.41 -4.84
C LEU A 142 -16.52 -5.05 -3.51
N PHE A 143 -17.17 -4.22 -2.68
CA PHE A 143 -16.60 -3.76 -1.41
C PHE A 143 -16.88 -4.69 -0.22
N ALA A 144 -17.57 -5.80 -0.39
CA ALA A 144 -17.89 -6.73 0.71
C ALA A 144 -16.65 -7.20 1.49
N ASN A 145 -15.50 -7.34 0.81
CA ASN A 145 -14.24 -7.82 1.42
C ASN A 145 -13.13 -6.75 1.40
N ILE A 146 -13.45 -5.51 1.05
CA ILE A 146 -12.50 -4.39 1.06
C ILE A 146 -12.70 -3.61 2.36
N PRO A 147 -11.63 -3.40 3.19
CA PRO A 147 -11.78 -2.88 4.56
C PRO A 147 -11.95 -1.36 4.64
N PHE A 148 -12.56 -0.73 3.62
CA PHE A 148 -12.94 0.68 3.61
C PHE A 148 -14.17 0.93 2.74
N SER A 149 -14.86 2.05 2.97
CA SER A 149 -16.10 2.38 2.28
C SER A 149 -15.87 2.76 0.82
N SER A 150 -16.78 2.33 -0.07
CA SER A 150 -16.78 2.76 -1.48
C SER A 150 -16.95 4.28 -1.64
N ALA A 151 -17.59 4.95 -0.68
CA ALA A 151 -17.74 6.41 -0.69
C ALA A 151 -16.42 7.16 -0.49
N ASP A 152 -15.44 6.52 0.17
CA ASP A 152 -14.11 7.09 0.44
C ASP A 152 -13.07 6.63 -0.59
N ALA A 153 -13.45 5.75 -1.51
CA ALA A 153 -12.51 5.07 -2.40
C ALA A 153 -12.17 5.87 -3.65
N ALA A 154 -10.89 5.97 -3.98
CA ALA A 154 -10.46 6.28 -5.34
C ALA A 154 -10.51 5.00 -6.18
N ILE A 155 -11.22 5.02 -7.31
CA ILE A 155 -11.39 3.84 -8.18
C ILE A 155 -10.79 4.14 -9.55
N TYR A 156 -9.97 3.20 -10.03
CA TYR A 156 -9.38 3.24 -11.36
C TYR A 156 -9.74 1.97 -12.12
N ARG A 157 -10.08 2.09 -13.40
CA ARG A 157 -10.28 0.94 -14.29
C ARG A 157 -9.40 1.08 -15.52
N ASN A 158 -8.53 0.11 -15.72
CA ASN A 158 -7.47 0.13 -16.77
C ASN A 158 -6.67 1.44 -16.75
N GLY A 159 -6.30 1.93 -15.55
CA GLY A 159 -5.53 3.15 -15.35
C GLY A 159 -6.31 4.47 -15.42
N VAL A 160 -7.60 4.43 -15.76
CA VAL A 160 -8.45 5.62 -15.84
C VAL A 160 -9.29 5.78 -14.57
N SER A 161 -9.26 6.98 -13.97
CA SER A 161 -10.09 7.31 -12.80
C SER A 161 -11.58 7.21 -13.16
N THR A 162 -12.35 6.56 -12.29
CA THR A 162 -13.74 6.25 -12.53
C THR A 162 -14.54 6.09 -11.26
N THR A 163 -15.76 5.55 -11.35
CA THR A 163 -16.64 5.27 -10.20
C THR A 163 -16.93 3.77 -10.10
N LEU A 164 -17.50 3.35 -8.97
CA LEU A 164 -17.92 1.95 -8.75
C LEU A 164 -18.86 1.42 -9.85
N ALA A 165 -19.68 2.28 -10.44
CA ALA A 165 -20.61 1.89 -11.51
C ALA A 165 -19.92 1.35 -12.79
N SER A 166 -18.62 1.59 -12.95
CA SER A 166 -17.84 1.06 -14.07
C SER A 166 -17.28 -0.34 -13.84
N ALA A 167 -17.31 -0.85 -12.60
CA ALA A 167 -16.86 -2.19 -12.29
C ALA A 167 -17.74 -3.24 -13.00
N GLN A 168 -17.13 -4.24 -13.59
CA GLN A 168 -17.81 -5.31 -14.30
C GLN A 168 -17.43 -6.67 -13.73
N ILE A 169 -18.36 -7.59 -13.78
CA ILE A 169 -18.11 -8.99 -13.41
C ILE A 169 -16.93 -9.51 -14.26
N TYR A 170 -16.03 -10.22 -13.59
CA TYR A 170 -14.75 -10.72 -14.08
C TYR A 170 -13.65 -9.65 -14.27
N ASP A 171 -13.85 -8.39 -13.82
CA ASP A 171 -12.69 -7.52 -13.61
C ASP A 171 -11.77 -8.13 -12.55
N VAL A 172 -10.47 -8.13 -12.82
CA VAL A 172 -9.45 -8.44 -11.81
C VAL A 172 -9.19 -7.17 -11.01
N TYR A 173 -9.22 -7.27 -9.67
CA TYR A 173 -9.01 -6.09 -8.86
C TYR A 173 -7.91 -6.25 -7.81
N TYR A 174 -7.34 -5.13 -7.47
CA TYR A 174 -6.39 -4.93 -6.38
C TYR A 174 -6.85 -3.74 -5.54
N TYR A 175 -6.49 -3.73 -4.27
CA TYR A 175 -6.74 -2.55 -3.44
C TYR A 175 -5.57 -2.26 -2.50
N ASN A 176 -5.46 -1.00 -2.08
CA ASN A 176 -4.55 -0.54 -1.04
C ASN A 176 -5.36 0.15 0.04
N THR A 177 -5.26 -0.33 1.28
CA THR A 177 -6.05 0.15 2.42
C THR A 177 -5.63 1.55 2.86
N ALA A 178 -4.33 1.83 2.87
CA ALA A 178 -3.81 3.13 3.31
C ALA A 178 -4.19 4.25 2.34
N LEU A 179 -4.17 3.97 1.04
CA LEU A 179 -4.55 4.91 -0.01
C LEU A 179 -6.07 4.93 -0.26
N LYS A 180 -6.84 4.01 0.33
CA LYS A 180 -8.26 3.79 0.03
C LYS A 180 -8.53 3.73 -1.47
N THR A 181 -7.70 2.98 -2.20
CA THR A 181 -7.74 2.93 -3.66
C THR A 181 -7.99 1.52 -4.15
N VAL A 182 -8.83 1.41 -5.19
CA VAL A 182 -9.12 0.16 -5.90
C VAL A 182 -8.73 0.30 -7.36
N TRP A 183 -7.98 -0.67 -7.88
CA TRP A 183 -7.62 -0.78 -9.29
C TRP A 183 -8.31 -1.98 -9.91
N LEU A 184 -9.05 -1.76 -10.97
CA LEU A 184 -9.79 -2.75 -11.76
C LEU A 184 -9.09 -2.94 -13.12
N TYR A 185 -8.92 -4.18 -13.52
CA TYR A 185 -8.34 -4.57 -14.80
C TYR A 185 -9.32 -5.46 -15.57
N ALA A 186 -9.78 -4.98 -16.72
CA ALA A 186 -10.71 -5.68 -17.61
C ALA A 186 -9.98 -6.50 -18.69
N ASN A 187 -8.67 -6.73 -18.51
CA ASN A 187 -7.85 -7.42 -19.49
C ASN A 187 -8.15 -8.92 -19.47
N SER A 188 -8.44 -9.49 -20.64
CA SER A 188 -8.69 -10.90 -20.78
C SER A 188 -8.20 -11.42 -22.14
N VAL A 189 -7.94 -12.72 -22.23
CA VAL A 189 -7.58 -13.41 -23.46
C VAL A 189 -8.43 -14.66 -23.61
N THR A 190 -9.13 -14.75 -24.74
CA THR A 190 -9.97 -15.90 -25.08
C THR A 190 -9.33 -16.70 -26.20
N GLY A 191 -9.24 -18.01 -26.05
CA GLY A 191 -8.69 -18.89 -27.07
C GLY A 191 -8.63 -20.34 -26.63
N THR A 192 -8.07 -21.17 -27.49
CA THR A 192 -7.84 -22.59 -27.16
C THR A 192 -6.63 -22.71 -26.23
N PHE A 193 -6.77 -23.43 -25.14
CA PHE A 193 -5.69 -23.86 -24.25
C PHE A 193 -4.90 -24.98 -24.95
N THR A 194 -3.66 -24.71 -25.34
CA THR A 194 -2.88 -25.62 -26.18
C THR A 194 -1.70 -26.27 -25.49
N ALA A 195 -1.18 -25.67 -24.41
CA ALA A 195 -0.05 -26.23 -23.67
C ALA A 195 -0.01 -25.69 -22.22
N ALA A 196 0.54 -26.51 -21.33
CA ALA A 196 0.89 -26.14 -19.95
C ALA A 196 2.37 -26.44 -19.70
N GLN A 197 3.06 -25.56 -18.96
CA GLN A 197 4.47 -25.69 -18.63
C GLN A 197 4.67 -25.58 -17.11
N PRO A 198 5.56 -26.35 -16.47
CA PRO A 198 6.39 -27.44 -17.07
C PRO A 198 5.59 -28.70 -17.40
N SER A 199 4.38 -28.86 -16.83
CA SER A 199 3.47 -29.99 -17.06
C SER A 199 2.04 -29.62 -16.68
N THR A 200 1.07 -30.44 -17.10
CA THR A 200 -0.34 -30.30 -16.67
C THR A 200 -0.57 -30.67 -15.21
N SER A 201 0.32 -31.43 -14.58
CA SER A 201 0.19 -31.75 -13.15
C SER A 201 0.55 -30.61 -12.20
N ALA A 202 1.41 -29.67 -12.65
CA ALA A 202 1.83 -28.48 -11.86
C ALA A 202 2.17 -27.32 -12.79
N PRO A 203 1.18 -26.72 -13.48
CA PRO A 203 1.43 -25.68 -14.46
C PRO A 203 1.79 -24.36 -13.76
N THR A 204 2.85 -23.72 -14.23
CA THR A 204 3.21 -22.33 -13.87
C THR A 204 2.97 -21.35 -15.01
N SER A 205 2.80 -21.87 -16.21
CA SER A 205 2.37 -21.10 -17.37
C SER A 205 1.51 -21.93 -18.32
N ALA A 206 0.71 -21.25 -19.14
CA ALA A 206 -0.16 -21.88 -20.13
C ALA A 206 -0.14 -21.12 -21.43
N THR A 207 -0.29 -21.83 -22.56
CA THR A 207 -0.42 -21.24 -23.88
C THR A 207 -1.90 -21.18 -24.27
N VAL A 208 -2.42 -19.98 -24.47
CA VAL A 208 -3.79 -19.69 -24.90
C VAL A 208 -3.74 -18.68 -26.01
N ALA A 209 -4.52 -18.92 -27.08
CA ALA A 209 -4.53 -18.07 -28.28
C ALA A 209 -3.13 -17.83 -28.88
N GLY A 210 -2.25 -18.83 -28.80
CA GLY A 210 -0.89 -18.77 -29.34
C GLY A 210 0.15 -18.01 -28.49
N ASN A 211 -0.23 -17.44 -27.36
CA ASN A 211 0.68 -16.76 -26.44
C ASN A 211 0.77 -17.50 -25.10
N THR A 212 1.94 -17.41 -24.46
CA THR A 212 2.18 -18.03 -23.15
C THR A 212 1.98 -17.00 -22.05
N TYR A 213 1.23 -17.38 -21.02
CA TYR A 213 0.90 -16.56 -19.86
C TYR A 213 1.37 -17.25 -18.58
N THR A 214 2.00 -16.50 -17.68
CA THR A 214 2.27 -16.95 -16.32
C THR A 214 0.95 -17.09 -15.57
N LEU A 215 0.85 -18.07 -14.69
CA LEU A 215 -0.37 -18.41 -13.98
C LEU A 215 -0.25 -18.07 -12.48
N GLU A 216 -1.27 -17.39 -11.94
CA GLU A 216 -1.52 -17.36 -10.50
C GLU A 216 -2.15 -18.70 -10.05
N SER A 217 -2.16 -18.95 -8.74
CA SER A 217 -2.56 -20.23 -8.17
C SER A 217 -3.94 -20.72 -8.61
N ALA A 218 -4.93 -19.81 -8.69
CA ALA A 218 -6.29 -20.19 -9.11
C ALA A 218 -6.36 -20.61 -10.58
N ALA A 219 -5.70 -19.85 -11.46
CA ALA A 219 -5.60 -20.20 -12.89
C ALA A 219 -4.81 -21.50 -13.08
N ALA A 220 -3.69 -21.66 -12.36
CA ALA A 220 -2.87 -22.87 -12.40
C ALA A 220 -3.68 -24.12 -12.00
N TYR A 221 -4.44 -24.02 -10.90
CA TYR A 221 -5.30 -25.12 -10.46
C TYR A 221 -6.36 -25.48 -11.52
N LYS A 222 -7.07 -24.49 -12.09
CA LYS A 222 -8.13 -24.74 -13.07
C LYS A 222 -7.64 -25.34 -14.37
N LEU A 223 -6.37 -25.09 -14.76
CA LEU A 223 -5.71 -25.64 -15.95
C LEU A 223 -4.85 -26.88 -15.69
N SER A 224 -4.82 -27.36 -14.43
CA SER A 224 -4.11 -28.57 -14.07
C SER A 224 -4.94 -29.84 -14.31
N ASP A 225 -4.30 -31.01 -14.20
CA ASP A 225 -4.95 -32.32 -14.27
C ASP A 225 -6.08 -32.51 -13.24
N LEU A 226 -6.05 -31.72 -12.14
CA LEU A 226 -7.07 -31.71 -11.10
C LEU A 226 -8.14 -30.62 -11.31
N GLY A 227 -7.97 -29.80 -12.32
CA GLY A 227 -8.79 -28.63 -12.59
C GLY A 227 -9.98 -28.91 -13.50
N THR A 228 -10.55 -27.81 -13.97
CA THR A 228 -11.79 -27.82 -14.76
C THR A 228 -11.54 -27.93 -16.26
N TYR A 229 -10.39 -27.44 -16.74
CA TYR A 229 -10.10 -27.29 -18.17
C TYR A 229 -8.92 -28.15 -18.60
N THR A 230 -9.03 -28.73 -19.79
CA THR A 230 -8.02 -29.61 -20.40
C THR A 230 -7.46 -29.00 -21.68
N ILE A 231 -6.31 -29.47 -22.12
CA ILE A 231 -5.73 -29.06 -23.39
C ILE A 231 -6.74 -29.36 -24.51
N GLY A 232 -7.02 -28.35 -25.34
CA GLY A 232 -8.04 -28.38 -26.39
C GLY A 232 -9.28 -27.53 -26.04
N ASP A 233 -9.53 -27.24 -24.77
CA ASP A 233 -10.68 -26.44 -24.38
C ASP A 233 -10.52 -24.97 -24.77
N LYS A 234 -11.65 -24.35 -25.13
CA LYS A 234 -11.74 -22.88 -25.29
C LYS A 234 -11.99 -22.23 -23.94
N VAL A 235 -11.06 -21.40 -23.54
CA VAL A 235 -11.06 -20.72 -22.23
C VAL A 235 -10.87 -19.22 -22.37
N THR A 236 -11.25 -18.48 -21.34
CA THR A 236 -10.89 -17.06 -21.18
C THR A 236 -10.03 -16.91 -19.94
N LEU A 237 -8.80 -16.44 -20.12
CA LEU A 237 -7.91 -16.03 -19.05
C LEU A 237 -8.28 -14.61 -18.61
N LEU A 238 -8.45 -14.40 -17.30
CA LEU A 238 -8.59 -13.09 -16.69
C LEU A 238 -7.20 -12.62 -16.27
N LEU A 239 -6.77 -11.47 -16.78
CA LEU A 239 -5.40 -11.01 -16.61
C LEU A 239 -5.30 -9.92 -15.54
N GLY A 240 -4.31 -10.05 -14.67
CA GLY A 240 -3.95 -9.05 -13.69
C GLY A 240 -3.18 -7.87 -14.29
N LYS A 241 -2.74 -6.98 -13.40
CA LYS A 241 -2.03 -5.74 -13.76
C LYS A 241 -0.74 -5.97 -14.58
N ASP A 242 -0.09 -7.10 -14.38
CA ASP A 242 1.19 -7.46 -15.02
C ASP A 242 1.00 -8.42 -16.21
N GLY A 243 -0.25 -8.67 -16.63
CA GLY A 243 -0.57 -9.63 -17.69
C GLY A 243 -0.51 -11.10 -17.26
N THR A 244 -0.31 -11.40 -15.98
CA THR A 244 -0.39 -12.75 -15.42
C THR A 244 -1.84 -13.22 -15.39
N ALA A 245 -2.12 -14.46 -15.75
CA ALA A 245 -3.45 -15.04 -15.68
C ALA A 245 -3.83 -15.32 -14.22
N VAL A 246 -4.78 -14.57 -13.71
CA VAL A 246 -5.27 -14.64 -12.34
C VAL A 246 -6.28 -15.76 -12.18
N ASP A 247 -7.17 -15.88 -13.15
CA ASP A 247 -8.20 -16.91 -13.15
C ASP A 247 -8.57 -17.33 -14.58
N VAL A 248 -9.34 -18.41 -14.68
CA VAL A 248 -9.82 -18.98 -15.95
C VAL A 248 -11.33 -19.20 -15.87
N ILE A 249 -12.03 -18.76 -16.90
CA ILE A 249 -13.48 -18.99 -17.05
C ILE A 249 -13.79 -19.63 -18.39
N SER A 250 -14.97 -20.25 -18.52
CA SER A 250 -15.46 -20.75 -19.79
C SER A 250 -15.85 -19.58 -20.70
N THR A 251 -15.65 -19.74 -22.01
CA THR A 251 -16.03 -18.71 -22.98
C THR A 251 -17.52 -18.38 -22.99
N SER A 252 -18.39 -19.33 -22.62
CA SER A 252 -19.83 -19.13 -22.54
C SER A 252 -20.29 -18.19 -21.39
N ARG A 253 -19.41 -17.93 -20.42
CA ARG A 253 -19.71 -17.03 -19.29
C ARG A 253 -19.21 -15.60 -19.48
N PHE A 254 -18.39 -15.38 -20.50
CA PHE A 254 -17.85 -14.06 -20.79
C PHE A 254 -18.79 -13.30 -21.72
N SER A 255 -19.49 -12.30 -21.19
CA SER A 255 -20.40 -11.41 -21.96
C SER A 255 -19.77 -10.04 -22.26
N GLY A 256 -18.47 -9.87 -22.04
CA GLY A 256 -17.75 -8.63 -22.31
C GLY A 256 -17.53 -8.40 -23.82
N SER A 257 -17.48 -7.14 -24.24
CA SER A 257 -17.02 -6.78 -25.58
C SER A 257 -15.48 -6.78 -25.59
N PHE A 258 -14.90 -7.41 -26.64
CA PHE A 258 -13.45 -7.34 -26.87
C PHE A 258 -13.17 -6.60 -28.17
N THR A 259 -12.10 -5.85 -28.15
CA THR A 259 -11.52 -5.26 -29.36
C THR A 259 -10.31 -6.10 -29.74
N GLY A 260 -10.28 -6.60 -30.96
CA GLY A 260 -9.16 -7.39 -31.48
C GLY A 260 -8.99 -7.18 -32.96
N VAL A 261 -7.80 -7.51 -33.48
CA VAL A 261 -7.51 -7.53 -34.90
C VAL A 261 -7.71 -8.96 -35.40
N ILE A 262 -8.57 -9.15 -36.39
CA ILE A 262 -8.73 -10.44 -37.05
C ILE A 262 -7.50 -10.67 -37.93
N THR A 263 -6.63 -11.58 -37.51
CA THR A 263 -5.38 -11.90 -38.24
C THR A 263 -5.55 -13.02 -39.24
N LYS A 264 -6.60 -13.83 -39.11
CA LYS A 264 -6.91 -14.92 -40.06
C LYS A 264 -8.38 -15.31 -39.94
N ILE A 265 -9.04 -15.50 -41.07
CA ILE A 265 -10.35 -16.13 -41.18
C ILE A 265 -10.12 -17.52 -41.81
N GLY A 266 -10.50 -18.59 -41.08
CA GLY A 266 -10.52 -19.94 -41.61
C GLY A 266 -11.93 -20.24 -42.16
N THR A 267 -12.02 -20.90 -43.31
CA THR A 267 -13.23 -21.58 -43.73
C THR A 267 -13.13 -23.03 -43.29
N ASP A 268 -14.16 -23.56 -42.63
CA ASP A 268 -14.29 -24.98 -42.27
C ASP A 268 -14.31 -25.84 -43.52
#